data_2a5a7d95c0aff42a3081d92d22a49045
#
_entry.id   2a5a7d95c0aff42a3081d92d22a49045
#
_cell.length_a   1.000
_cell.length_b   1.000
_cell.length_c   1.000
_cell.angle_alpha   90.00
_cell.angle_beta   90.00
_cell.angle_gamma   90.00
#
_symmetry.space_group_name_H-M   'P 1'
#
loop_
_entity.id
_entity.type
_entity.pdbx_description
1 polymer ?
#
loop_
_entity_poly.entity_id
_entity_poly.type
_entity_poly.pdbx_seq_one_letter_code
_entity_poly.pdbx_strand_id
1 'polypeptide(L)'
;MELFELKENKININGIDLYYKTAGEGKSFLILHGWGASSFSWMRIVDEMAGKGFKLIIPDLPGFGKTEMPKTIWGVDDYADFIISFIKKMNLSSFYLLGHSFGGGIALKIATEKDIRPAKLIFCDAAIVREERLNLRQRVSKFLARIGSKFISDDSRVYSFFEKIAYKISGTYDYYRANPLMKEVFKKVVSEDLTHLLPKVNMPCLIIWGENDQVTPVEDGVLFQQEIDDSELRIIKGARHNPYKTDAVEVSEYIIKFLNK
;
A
#
# COMPACT_ATOMS: atom_id res chain seq x y z
N MET A 1 7.67 6.98 29.99
CA MET A 1 7.14 6.85 28.62
C MET A 1 6.86 8.26 28.17
N GLU A 2 7.73 8.85 27.35
CA GLU A 2 7.47 10.17 26.79
C GLU A 2 6.20 10.09 25.93
N LEU A 3 5.21 10.91 26.27
CA LEU A 3 3.98 11.02 25.48
C LEU A 3 4.32 11.76 24.18
N PHE A 4 4.47 11.03 23.10
CA PHE A 4 4.64 11.65 21.79
C PHE A 4 3.35 12.32 21.37
N GLU A 5 3.43 13.58 21.02
CA GLU A 5 2.28 14.34 20.53
C GLU A 5 1.92 13.86 19.11
N LEU A 6 0.79 13.17 18.99
CA LEU A 6 0.18 12.87 17.71
C LEU A 6 -0.52 14.14 17.21
N LYS A 7 -0.05 14.71 16.10
CA LYS A 7 -0.64 15.90 15.49
C LYS A 7 -1.49 15.53 14.28
N GLU A 8 -2.70 16.03 14.23
CA GLU A 8 -3.54 16.00 13.04
C GLU A 8 -3.33 17.30 12.26
N ASN A 9 -3.09 17.16 10.96
CA ASN A 9 -2.76 18.27 10.09
C ASN A 9 -3.63 18.24 8.83
N LYS A 10 -3.73 19.38 8.17
CA LYS A 10 -4.43 19.54 6.91
C LYS A 10 -3.60 20.44 5.98
N ILE A 11 -3.50 20.06 4.70
CA ILE A 11 -2.77 20.84 3.70
C ILE A 11 -3.50 20.70 2.35
N ASN A 12 -3.66 21.80 1.64
CA ASN A 12 -4.25 21.76 0.30
C ASN A 12 -3.22 21.32 -0.73
N ILE A 13 -3.50 20.26 -1.48
CA ILE A 13 -2.67 19.76 -2.58
C ILE A 13 -3.53 19.74 -3.84
N ASN A 14 -3.18 20.56 -4.82
CA ASN A 14 -3.85 20.61 -6.13
C ASN A 14 -5.40 20.74 -6.01
N GLY A 15 -5.88 21.50 -5.03
CA GLY A 15 -7.31 21.73 -4.80
C GLY A 15 -8.02 20.65 -3.98
N ILE A 16 -7.31 19.64 -3.46
CA ILE A 16 -7.80 18.63 -2.51
C ILE A 16 -7.19 18.93 -1.14
N ASP A 17 -8.03 19.00 -0.12
CA ASP A 17 -7.60 19.14 1.27
C ASP A 17 -7.17 17.76 1.81
N LEU A 18 -5.85 17.56 1.83
CA LEU A 18 -5.22 16.35 2.36
C LEU A 18 -5.10 16.42 3.88
N TYR A 19 -5.67 15.46 4.57
CA TYR A 19 -5.47 15.25 6.00
C TYR A 19 -4.33 14.26 6.22
N TYR A 20 -3.49 14.53 7.22
CA TYR A 20 -2.39 13.64 7.58
C TYR A 20 -2.06 13.74 9.07
N LYS A 21 -1.53 12.65 9.60
CA LYS A 21 -1.02 12.59 10.98
C LYS A 21 0.49 12.69 10.97
N THR A 22 1.04 13.31 12.02
CA THR A 22 2.49 13.29 12.28
C THR A 22 2.75 12.93 13.74
N ALA A 23 3.84 12.17 13.97
CA ALA A 23 4.28 11.80 15.30
C ALA A 23 5.81 11.67 15.33
N GLY A 24 6.42 12.02 16.45
CA GLY A 24 7.86 11.95 16.67
C GLY A 24 8.65 13.02 15.90
N GLU A 25 9.97 12.97 16.05
CA GLU A 25 10.94 13.89 15.47
C GLU A 25 12.12 13.11 14.86
N GLY A 26 12.86 13.75 13.95
CA GLY A 26 14.03 13.16 13.29
C GLY A 26 13.84 12.93 11.80
N LYS A 27 14.33 11.80 11.27
CA LYS A 27 14.28 11.49 9.85
C LYS A 27 12.84 11.28 9.38
N SER A 28 12.46 11.94 8.29
CA SER A 28 11.10 11.84 7.74
C SER A 28 10.79 10.44 7.24
N PHE A 29 9.69 9.86 7.71
CA PHE A 29 9.23 8.55 7.32
C PHE A 29 7.76 8.65 6.86
N LEU A 30 7.56 8.58 5.54
CA LEU A 30 6.25 8.65 4.91
C LEU A 30 5.64 7.25 4.81
N ILE A 31 4.41 7.10 5.28
CA ILE A 31 3.69 5.82 5.30
C ILE A 31 2.39 5.95 4.51
N LEU A 32 2.24 5.15 3.45
CA LEU A 32 1.06 5.10 2.59
C LEU A 32 0.23 3.87 2.93
N HIS A 33 -1.02 4.10 3.33
CA HIS A 33 -1.95 3.05 3.75
C HIS A 33 -2.57 2.30 2.55
N GLY A 34 -3.16 1.14 2.82
CA GLY A 34 -3.88 0.33 1.84
C GLY A 34 -5.28 0.87 1.53
N TRP A 35 -5.92 0.29 0.51
CA TRP A 35 -7.28 0.61 0.11
C TRP A 35 -8.28 0.44 1.27
N GLY A 36 -9.15 1.41 1.45
CA GLY A 36 -10.15 1.41 2.52
C GLY A 36 -9.62 1.66 3.93
N ALA A 37 -8.32 1.87 4.09
CA ALA A 37 -7.69 2.24 5.35
C ALA A 37 -7.57 3.77 5.48
N SER A 38 -6.84 4.22 6.50
CA SER A 38 -6.50 5.63 6.75
C SER A 38 -5.25 5.72 7.62
N SER A 39 -4.78 6.92 7.88
CA SER A 39 -3.69 7.19 8.83
C SER A 39 -3.93 6.54 10.21
N PHE A 40 -5.18 6.43 10.63
CA PHE A 40 -5.54 5.83 11.91
C PHE A 40 -5.14 4.35 12.03
N SER A 41 -5.10 3.63 10.92
CA SER A 41 -4.74 2.20 10.93
C SER A 41 -3.29 1.91 11.34
N TRP A 42 -2.44 2.94 11.38
CA TRP A 42 -1.02 2.85 11.71
C TRP A 42 -0.66 3.22 13.15
N MET A 43 -1.65 3.47 14.00
CA MET A 43 -1.38 3.98 15.36
C MET A 43 -0.50 3.04 16.19
N ARG A 44 -0.62 1.72 16.03
CA ARG A 44 0.27 0.76 16.72
C ARG A 44 1.74 0.90 16.29
N ILE A 45 2.00 1.17 15.01
CA ILE A 45 3.36 1.46 14.52
C ILE A 45 3.83 2.82 15.05
N VAL A 46 2.94 3.80 15.16
CA VAL A 46 3.28 5.09 15.77
C VAL A 46 3.73 4.91 17.22
N ASP A 47 3.00 4.11 18.00
CA ASP A 47 3.34 3.84 19.42
C ASP A 47 4.71 3.18 19.57
N GLU A 48 5.10 2.29 18.63
CA GLU A 48 6.38 1.59 18.67
C GLU A 48 7.56 2.42 18.13
N MET A 49 7.31 3.32 17.18
CA MET A 49 8.36 4.03 16.46
C MET A 49 8.54 5.50 16.88
N ALA A 50 7.52 6.13 17.47
CA ALA A 50 7.62 7.49 17.96
C ALA A 50 8.74 7.57 19.03
N GLY A 51 9.65 8.56 18.89
CA GLY A 51 10.83 8.70 19.76
C GLY A 51 12.03 7.82 19.40
N LYS A 52 11.96 7.05 18.32
CA LYS A 52 13.11 6.26 17.83
C LYS A 52 13.94 7.03 16.77
N GLY A 53 13.80 8.37 16.69
CA GLY A 53 14.55 9.21 15.74
C GLY A 53 13.88 9.36 14.37
N PHE A 54 12.58 9.06 14.28
CA PHE A 54 11.79 9.22 13.06
C PHE A 54 10.63 10.17 13.26
N LYS A 55 10.42 11.04 12.27
CA LYS A 55 9.19 11.82 12.11
C LYS A 55 8.26 11.06 11.17
N LEU A 56 7.28 10.38 11.74
CA LEU A 56 6.27 9.65 10.99
C LEU A 56 5.30 10.64 10.35
N ILE A 57 4.99 10.45 9.06
CA ILE A 57 4.08 11.27 8.27
C ILE A 57 3.12 10.33 7.57
N ILE A 58 1.84 10.38 7.91
CA ILE A 58 0.86 9.38 7.48
C ILE A 58 -0.36 10.10 6.88
N PRO A 59 -0.39 10.33 5.56
CA PRO A 59 -1.54 10.93 4.90
C PRO A 59 -2.72 9.97 4.82
N ASP A 60 -3.93 10.53 4.88
CA ASP A 60 -5.13 9.87 4.38
C ASP A 60 -5.17 10.05 2.86
N LEU A 61 -4.99 8.99 2.10
CA LEU A 61 -5.02 9.05 0.64
C LEU A 61 -6.36 9.59 0.13
N PRO A 62 -6.41 10.32 -1.00
CA PRO A 62 -7.64 10.86 -1.56
C PRO A 62 -8.74 9.82 -1.72
N GLY A 63 -9.92 10.12 -1.17
CA GLY A 63 -11.05 9.20 -1.10
C GLY A 63 -11.11 8.35 0.17
N PHE A 64 -10.16 8.51 1.10
CA PHE A 64 -10.09 7.74 2.33
C PHE A 64 -9.90 8.63 3.56
N GLY A 65 -10.24 8.10 4.74
CA GLY A 65 -10.12 8.80 6.00
C GLY A 65 -10.89 10.12 6.00
N LYS A 66 -10.18 11.22 6.28
CA LYS A 66 -10.72 12.59 6.29
C LYS A 66 -10.45 13.35 4.98
N THR A 67 -9.67 12.78 4.05
CA THR A 67 -9.32 13.42 2.77
C THR A 67 -10.45 13.25 1.76
N GLU A 68 -10.78 14.33 1.05
CA GLU A 68 -11.79 14.32 -0.01
C GLU A 68 -11.42 13.34 -1.12
N MET A 69 -12.45 12.80 -1.79
CA MET A 69 -12.23 11.94 -2.95
C MET A 69 -11.77 12.74 -4.17
N PRO A 70 -11.04 12.12 -5.10
CA PRO A 70 -10.73 12.75 -6.39
C PRO A 70 -12.01 13.02 -7.17
N LYS A 71 -11.95 14.02 -8.06
CA LYS A 71 -13.12 14.41 -8.91
C LYS A 71 -13.20 13.59 -10.21
N THR A 72 -12.16 12.84 -10.53
CA THR A 72 -12.05 12.01 -11.74
C THR A 72 -11.60 10.59 -11.36
N ILE A 73 -11.64 9.65 -12.32
CA ILE A 73 -11.19 8.28 -12.12
C ILE A 73 -9.66 8.26 -12.09
N TRP A 74 -9.09 8.06 -10.91
CA TRP A 74 -7.66 7.94 -10.70
C TRP A 74 -7.16 6.51 -10.83
N GLY A 75 -5.95 6.34 -11.42
CA GLY A 75 -5.13 5.13 -11.34
C GLY A 75 -3.99 5.31 -10.33
N VAL A 76 -3.10 4.32 -10.26
CA VAL A 76 -1.96 4.36 -9.33
C VAL A 76 -1.03 5.55 -9.62
N ASP A 77 -0.85 5.93 -10.90
CA ASP A 77 -0.06 7.09 -11.29
C ASP A 77 -0.62 8.41 -10.75
N ASP A 78 -1.94 8.60 -10.83
CA ASP A 78 -2.58 9.84 -10.35
C ASP A 78 -2.35 10.01 -8.83
N TYR A 79 -2.44 8.89 -8.08
CA TYR A 79 -2.12 8.89 -6.65
C TYR A 79 -0.64 9.16 -6.39
N ALA A 80 0.27 8.59 -7.19
CA ALA A 80 1.70 8.84 -7.06
C ALA A 80 2.04 10.31 -7.30
N ASP A 81 1.50 10.94 -8.35
CA ASP A 81 1.69 12.36 -8.65
C ASP A 81 1.12 13.28 -7.56
N PHE A 82 -0.01 12.90 -6.98
CA PHE A 82 -0.59 13.62 -5.86
C PHE A 82 0.33 13.56 -4.62
N ILE A 83 0.85 12.38 -4.29
CA ILE A 83 1.79 12.21 -3.16
C ILE A 83 3.12 12.91 -3.43
N ILE A 84 3.64 12.93 -4.67
CA ILE A 84 4.81 13.74 -5.04
C ILE A 84 4.55 15.23 -4.80
N SER A 85 3.36 15.73 -5.15
CA SER A 85 2.98 17.11 -4.88
C SER A 85 2.94 17.40 -3.37
N PHE A 86 2.48 16.44 -2.56
CA PHE A 86 2.52 16.51 -1.10
C PHE A 86 3.97 16.53 -0.57
N ILE A 87 4.84 15.64 -1.03
CA ILE A 87 6.26 15.56 -0.67
C ILE A 87 6.96 16.90 -0.96
N LYS A 88 6.73 17.47 -2.15
CA LYS A 88 7.27 18.78 -2.55
C LYS A 88 6.79 19.89 -1.62
N LYS A 89 5.50 19.95 -1.35
CA LYS A 89 4.90 21.01 -0.51
C LYS A 89 5.32 20.91 0.96
N MET A 90 5.61 19.71 1.45
CA MET A 90 6.18 19.45 2.76
C MET A 90 7.69 19.65 2.84
N ASN A 91 8.36 19.98 1.72
CA ASN A 91 9.81 20.14 1.59
C ASN A 91 10.58 18.91 2.11
N LEU A 92 10.10 17.69 1.82
CA LEU A 92 10.78 16.46 2.21
C LEU A 92 11.92 16.18 1.21
N SER A 93 13.12 16.70 1.49
CA SER A 93 14.30 16.53 0.62
C SER A 93 14.95 15.14 0.77
N SER A 94 14.85 14.53 1.94
CA SER A 94 15.28 13.16 2.22
C SER A 94 14.25 12.49 3.11
N PHE A 95 13.74 11.35 2.69
CA PHE A 95 12.70 10.63 3.42
C PHE A 95 12.79 9.14 3.16
N TYR A 96 12.24 8.35 4.07
CA TYR A 96 11.94 6.95 3.89
C TYR A 96 10.48 6.79 3.49
N LEU A 97 10.19 5.75 2.69
CA LEU A 97 8.84 5.49 2.19
C LEU A 97 8.41 4.07 2.50
N LEU A 98 7.24 3.93 3.10
CA LEU A 98 6.57 2.65 3.26
C LEU A 98 5.24 2.66 2.51
N GLY A 99 4.96 1.59 1.77
CA GLY A 99 3.65 1.37 1.14
C GLY A 99 3.05 0.01 1.54
N HIS A 100 1.84 0.04 2.10
CA HIS A 100 1.07 -1.16 2.41
C HIS A 100 0.01 -1.41 1.35
N SER A 101 -0.10 -2.64 0.85
CA SER A 101 -1.15 -3.05 -0.08
C SER A 101 -1.24 -2.09 -1.28
N PHE A 102 -2.37 -1.40 -1.48
CA PHE A 102 -2.53 -0.34 -2.49
C PHE A 102 -1.45 0.75 -2.40
N GLY A 103 -1.12 1.21 -1.18
CA GLY A 103 -0.02 2.16 -0.95
C GLY A 103 1.33 1.65 -1.44
N GLY A 104 1.51 0.32 -1.53
CA GLY A 104 2.71 -0.32 -2.11
C GLY A 104 2.87 -0.02 -3.60
N GLY A 105 1.80 -0.08 -4.38
CA GLY A 105 1.81 0.30 -5.79
C GLY A 105 2.17 1.78 -5.99
N ILE A 106 1.61 2.67 -5.16
CA ILE A 106 1.95 4.10 -5.17
C ILE A 106 3.43 4.30 -4.83
N ALA A 107 3.91 3.62 -3.78
CA ALA A 107 5.31 3.71 -3.35
C ALA A 107 6.28 3.22 -4.43
N LEU A 108 5.95 2.13 -5.13
CA LEU A 108 6.74 1.62 -6.25
C LEU A 108 6.82 2.63 -7.40
N LYS A 109 5.70 3.23 -7.82
CA LYS A 109 5.66 4.28 -8.85
C LYS A 109 6.52 5.49 -8.47
N ILE A 110 6.43 5.96 -7.21
CA ILE A 110 7.26 7.05 -6.70
C ILE A 110 8.74 6.67 -6.77
N ALA A 111 9.10 5.48 -6.34
CA ALA A 111 10.49 5.04 -6.28
C ALA A 111 11.14 4.83 -7.65
N THR A 112 10.36 4.50 -8.69
CA THR A 112 10.90 4.06 -9.99
C THR A 112 10.67 5.04 -11.14
N GLU A 113 9.56 5.78 -11.13
CA GLU A 113 9.11 6.59 -12.28
C GLU A 113 9.04 8.09 -12.00
N LYS A 114 9.28 8.53 -10.74
CA LYS A 114 9.21 9.96 -10.39
C LYS A 114 10.61 10.56 -10.13
N ASP A 115 10.72 11.89 -10.24
CA ASP A 115 12.00 12.61 -10.05
C ASP A 115 12.46 12.62 -8.58
N ILE A 116 11.53 12.53 -7.65
CA ILE A 116 11.82 12.48 -6.20
C ILE A 116 11.74 11.04 -5.73
N ARG A 117 12.85 10.55 -5.18
CA ARG A 117 12.97 9.15 -4.72
C ARG A 117 13.24 9.08 -3.22
N PRO A 118 12.69 8.08 -2.53
CA PRO A 118 13.01 7.83 -1.14
C PRO A 118 14.47 7.35 -0.99
N ALA A 119 15.08 7.65 0.16
CA ALA A 119 16.40 7.11 0.50
C ALA A 119 16.35 5.59 0.78
N LYS A 120 15.23 5.11 1.30
CA LYS A 120 14.93 3.68 1.53
C LYS A 120 13.46 3.42 1.27
N LEU A 121 13.16 2.22 0.76
CA LEU A 121 11.81 1.78 0.42
C LEU A 121 11.41 0.59 1.29
N ILE A 122 10.15 0.57 1.74
CA ILE A 122 9.60 -0.54 2.50
C ILE A 122 8.26 -0.95 1.88
N PHE A 123 8.13 -2.22 1.55
CA PHE A 123 6.86 -2.83 1.17
C PHE A 123 6.31 -3.64 2.34
N CYS A 124 5.02 -3.49 2.61
CA CYS A 124 4.30 -4.29 3.59
C CYS A 124 3.06 -4.87 2.87
N ASP A 125 3.05 -6.18 2.62
CA ASP A 125 1.96 -6.88 1.90
C ASP A 125 1.50 -6.10 0.63
N ALA A 126 2.43 -5.64 -0.19
CA ALA A 126 2.17 -4.69 -1.25
C ALA A 126 1.39 -5.32 -2.42
N ALA A 127 0.35 -4.64 -2.89
CA ALA A 127 -0.53 -5.13 -3.94
C ALA A 127 -0.08 -4.63 -5.33
N ILE A 128 0.95 -5.24 -5.89
CA ILE A 128 1.63 -4.85 -7.14
C ILE A 128 1.40 -5.86 -8.26
N VAL A 129 1.50 -7.16 -7.92
CA VAL A 129 1.40 -8.26 -8.86
C VAL A 129 -0.05 -8.53 -9.24
N ARG A 130 -0.35 -8.53 -10.53
CA ARG A 130 -1.70 -8.80 -11.07
C ARG A 130 -1.72 -9.98 -12.03
N GLU A 131 -0.57 -10.63 -12.28
CA GLU A 131 -0.58 -11.83 -13.10
C GLU A 131 -1.71 -12.75 -12.67
N GLU A 132 -2.44 -13.29 -13.67
CA GLU A 132 -3.40 -14.38 -13.44
C GLU A 132 -2.66 -15.60 -12.90
N ARG A 133 -2.24 -15.56 -11.64
CA ARG A 133 -1.76 -16.75 -10.92
C ARG A 133 -2.93 -17.68 -10.68
N LEU A 134 -3.46 -18.19 -11.79
CA LEU A 134 -4.29 -19.36 -11.72
C LEU A 134 -3.37 -20.48 -11.26
N ASN A 135 -3.48 -20.84 -9.98
CA ASN A 135 -2.88 -22.11 -9.55
C ASN A 135 -3.40 -23.22 -10.49
N LEU A 136 -2.69 -24.32 -10.59
CA LEU A 136 -3.01 -25.40 -11.55
C LEU A 136 -4.49 -25.84 -11.47
N ARG A 137 -5.11 -25.83 -10.27
CA ARG A 137 -6.53 -26.08 -10.06
C ARG A 137 -7.44 -25.03 -10.71
N GLN A 138 -7.10 -23.77 -10.62
CA GLN A 138 -7.86 -22.67 -11.24
C GLN A 138 -7.66 -22.68 -12.77
N ARG A 139 -6.47 -23.03 -13.27
CA ARG A 139 -6.23 -23.26 -14.71
C ARG A 139 -7.08 -24.42 -15.25
N VAL A 140 -7.11 -25.53 -14.51
CA VAL A 140 -7.94 -26.70 -14.87
C VAL A 140 -9.43 -26.37 -14.78
N SER A 141 -9.89 -25.65 -13.74
CA SER A 141 -11.30 -25.25 -13.62
C SER A 141 -11.72 -24.23 -14.68
N LYS A 142 -10.86 -23.25 -15.04
CA LYS A 142 -11.12 -22.34 -16.19
C LYS A 142 -11.10 -23.09 -17.52
N PHE A 143 -10.22 -24.06 -17.71
CA PHE A 143 -10.19 -24.91 -18.89
C PHE A 143 -11.49 -25.73 -19.02
N LEU A 144 -11.93 -26.38 -17.94
CA LEU A 144 -13.19 -27.10 -17.88
C LEU A 144 -14.42 -26.21 -18.04
N ALA A 145 -14.41 -25.00 -17.46
CA ALA A 145 -15.47 -24.02 -17.64
C ALA A 145 -15.51 -23.47 -19.08
N ARG A 146 -14.36 -23.32 -19.75
CA ARG A 146 -14.27 -22.90 -21.15
C ARG A 146 -14.81 -23.96 -22.13
N ILE A 147 -14.71 -25.23 -21.76
CA ILE A 147 -15.31 -26.34 -22.54
C ILE A 147 -16.82 -26.42 -22.26
N GLY A 148 -17.29 -26.03 -21.09
CA GLY A 148 -18.68 -26.17 -20.61
C GLY A 148 -19.59 -24.97 -20.75
N SER A 149 -19.11 -23.76 -21.11
CA SER A 149 -19.96 -22.57 -21.17
C SER A 149 -19.63 -21.62 -22.33
N LYS A 150 -20.45 -21.66 -23.37
CA LYS A 150 -20.50 -20.64 -24.43
C LYS A 150 -21.18 -19.32 -24.01
N PHE A 151 -21.57 -19.16 -22.76
CA PHE A 151 -22.36 -18.01 -22.29
C PHE A 151 -22.07 -17.69 -20.83
N ILE A 152 -21.04 -16.92 -20.51
CA ILE A 152 -21.02 -16.04 -19.30
C ILE A 152 -19.94 -14.97 -19.55
N SER A 153 -20.31 -13.69 -19.48
CA SER A 153 -19.42 -12.54 -19.56
C SER A 153 -18.44 -12.51 -18.37
N ASP A 154 -17.15 -12.44 -18.68
CA ASP A 154 -16.02 -12.67 -17.74
C ASP A 154 -15.80 -11.57 -16.68
N ASP A 155 -16.46 -10.43 -16.80
CA ASP A 155 -16.18 -9.23 -15.99
C ASP A 155 -16.71 -9.29 -14.53
N SER A 156 -17.76 -10.07 -14.27
CA SER A 156 -18.45 -10.03 -12.98
C SER A 156 -17.77 -10.84 -11.87
N ARG A 157 -16.96 -11.85 -12.21
CA ARG A 157 -16.36 -12.79 -11.22
C ARG A 157 -15.05 -12.27 -10.64
N VAL A 158 -14.19 -11.66 -11.45
CA VAL A 158 -12.95 -11.01 -11.00
C VAL A 158 -13.32 -9.85 -10.09
N TYR A 159 -14.30 -9.04 -10.50
CA TYR A 159 -14.82 -7.95 -9.70
C TYR A 159 -15.40 -8.43 -8.35
N SER A 160 -16.22 -9.49 -8.33
CA SER A 160 -16.80 -10.02 -7.09
C SER A 160 -15.75 -10.61 -6.14
N PHE A 161 -14.65 -11.12 -6.67
CA PHE A 161 -13.52 -11.61 -5.87
C PHE A 161 -12.79 -10.44 -5.18
N PHE A 162 -12.46 -9.39 -5.93
CA PHE A 162 -11.80 -8.20 -5.37
C PHE A 162 -12.75 -7.38 -4.47
N GLU A 163 -14.04 -7.36 -4.76
CA GLU A 163 -15.08 -6.77 -3.89
C GLU A 163 -15.13 -7.49 -2.52
N LYS A 164 -15.06 -8.82 -2.50
CA LYS A 164 -14.97 -9.63 -1.27
C LYS A 164 -13.67 -9.39 -0.50
N ILE A 165 -12.56 -9.18 -1.21
CA ILE A 165 -11.26 -8.86 -0.61
C ILE A 165 -11.31 -7.46 0.00
N ALA A 166 -11.79 -6.44 -0.72
CA ALA A 166 -11.94 -5.08 -0.21
C ALA A 166 -12.86 -5.04 1.00
N TYR A 167 -13.95 -5.79 0.99
CA TYR A 167 -14.87 -5.96 2.13
C TYR A 167 -14.16 -6.56 3.36
N LYS A 168 -13.37 -7.62 3.16
CA LYS A 168 -12.67 -8.32 4.25
C LYS A 168 -11.55 -7.48 4.88
N ILE A 169 -10.97 -6.54 4.11
CA ILE A 169 -9.86 -5.68 4.53
C ILE A 169 -10.34 -4.41 5.23
N SER A 170 -11.39 -3.76 4.71
CA SER A 170 -11.73 -2.38 5.08
C SER A 170 -12.92 -2.26 6.05
N GLY A 171 -13.79 -3.27 6.13
CA GLY A 171 -15.06 -3.13 6.86
C GLY A 171 -15.99 -2.05 6.31
N THR A 172 -15.64 -1.43 5.17
CA THR A 172 -16.32 -0.25 4.58
C THR A 172 -17.11 -0.60 3.33
N TYR A 173 -17.73 -1.77 3.29
CA TYR A 173 -18.53 -2.26 2.16
C TYR A 173 -19.60 -1.26 1.69
N ASP A 174 -20.23 -0.56 2.63
CA ASP A 174 -21.29 0.42 2.33
C ASP A 174 -20.73 1.68 1.63
N TYR A 175 -19.48 2.08 1.92
CA TYR A 175 -18.84 3.24 1.28
C TYR A 175 -18.66 3.03 -0.23
N TYR A 176 -18.21 1.84 -0.65
CA TYR A 176 -17.98 1.54 -2.08
C TYR A 176 -19.27 1.33 -2.88
N ARG A 177 -20.35 0.89 -2.21
CA ARG A 177 -21.68 0.86 -2.82
C ARG A 177 -22.27 2.24 -2.97
N ALA A 178 -21.97 3.15 -2.04
CA ALA A 178 -22.52 4.50 -2.03
C ALA A 178 -21.84 5.46 -3.01
N ASN A 179 -20.57 5.20 -3.43
CA ASN A 179 -19.83 6.11 -4.32
C ASN A 179 -19.41 5.45 -5.64
N PRO A 180 -20.15 5.72 -6.76
CA PRO A 180 -19.84 5.16 -8.08
C PRO A 180 -18.43 5.51 -8.59
N LEU A 181 -17.93 6.73 -8.31
CA LEU A 181 -16.61 7.16 -8.76
C LEU A 181 -15.49 6.31 -8.13
N MET A 182 -15.54 6.11 -6.80
CA MET A 182 -14.52 5.29 -6.11
C MET A 182 -14.58 3.82 -6.55
N LYS A 183 -15.73 3.34 -7.03
CA LYS A 183 -15.86 2.02 -7.62
C LYS A 183 -15.06 1.92 -8.94
N GLU A 184 -15.13 2.93 -9.79
CA GLU A 184 -14.36 2.96 -11.04
C GLU A 184 -12.86 3.17 -10.78
N VAL A 185 -12.51 4.02 -9.78
CA VAL A 185 -11.12 4.16 -9.29
C VAL A 185 -10.57 2.80 -8.82
N PHE A 186 -11.35 2.04 -8.03
CA PHE A 186 -10.93 0.72 -7.57
C PHE A 186 -10.66 -0.24 -8.74
N LYS A 187 -11.58 -0.31 -9.71
CA LYS A 187 -11.41 -1.16 -10.90
C LYS A 187 -10.13 -0.81 -11.65
N LYS A 188 -9.86 0.49 -11.87
CA LYS A 188 -8.65 0.96 -12.55
C LYS A 188 -7.41 0.55 -11.78
N VAL A 189 -7.34 0.84 -10.48
CA VAL A 189 -6.20 0.51 -9.60
C VAL A 189 -5.91 -0.99 -9.57
N VAL A 190 -6.93 -1.85 -9.42
CA VAL A 190 -6.71 -3.30 -9.35
C VAL A 190 -6.44 -3.96 -10.70
N SER A 191 -6.65 -3.26 -11.80
CA SER A 191 -6.31 -3.77 -13.14
C SER A 191 -4.86 -3.50 -13.54
N GLU A 192 -4.16 -2.59 -12.83
CA GLU A 192 -2.79 -2.23 -13.15
C GLU A 192 -1.80 -3.26 -12.60
N ASP A 193 -1.06 -3.98 -13.46
CA ASP A 193 0.09 -4.79 -13.09
C ASP A 193 1.36 -3.93 -13.13
N LEU A 194 2.05 -3.86 -12.00
CA LEU A 194 3.26 -3.05 -11.83
C LEU A 194 4.52 -3.91 -11.64
N THR A 195 4.44 -5.22 -11.83
CA THR A 195 5.55 -6.16 -11.62
C THR A 195 6.80 -5.77 -12.42
N HIS A 196 6.61 -5.25 -13.64
CA HIS A 196 7.68 -4.79 -14.52
C HIS A 196 8.51 -3.60 -13.99
N LEU A 197 8.06 -2.98 -12.91
CA LEU A 197 8.77 -1.89 -12.24
C LEU A 197 9.70 -2.37 -11.12
N LEU A 198 9.51 -3.59 -10.59
CA LEU A 198 10.31 -4.10 -9.48
C LEU A 198 11.83 -4.07 -9.79
N PRO A 199 12.31 -4.48 -10.98
CA PRO A 199 13.75 -4.40 -11.30
C PRO A 199 14.31 -2.98 -11.40
N LYS A 200 13.45 -1.95 -11.42
CA LYS A 200 13.87 -0.54 -11.47
C LYS A 200 14.08 0.08 -10.08
N VAL A 201 13.77 -0.64 -9.01
CA VAL A 201 14.04 -0.21 -7.63
C VAL A 201 15.55 -0.22 -7.41
N ASN A 202 16.15 0.95 -7.20
CA ASN A 202 17.61 1.12 -7.11
C ASN A 202 18.04 1.73 -5.75
N MET A 203 17.24 1.59 -4.72
CA MET A 203 17.55 1.96 -3.36
C MET A 203 17.35 0.76 -2.44
N PRO A 204 17.98 0.75 -1.23
CA PRO A 204 17.76 -0.31 -0.26
C PRO A 204 16.28 -0.54 0.03
N CYS A 205 15.84 -1.80 -0.02
CA CYS A 205 14.44 -2.18 0.09
C CYS A 205 14.23 -3.23 1.18
N LEU A 206 13.27 -2.99 2.07
CA LEU A 206 12.76 -3.97 3.02
C LEU A 206 11.38 -4.45 2.56
N ILE A 207 11.21 -5.77 2.51
CA ILE A 207 9.96 -6.42 2.13
C ILE A 207 9.45 -7.14 3.37
N ILE A 208 8.28 -6.74 3.88
CA ILE A 208 7.61 -7.37 5.02
C ILE A 208 6.33 -8.02 4.52
N TRP A 209 6.11 -9.29 4.89
CA TRP A 209 4.96 -10.02 4.41
C TRP A 209 4.36 -10.94 5.45
N GLY A 210 3.03 -10.99 5.54
CA GLY A 210 2.33 -11.95 6.37
C GLY A 210 2.37 -13.36 5.75
N GLU A 211 2.81 -14.38 6.51
CA GLU A 211 2.88 -15.77 6.05
C GLU A 211 1.55 -16.29 5.49
N ASN A 212 0.44 -15.90 6.12
CA ASN A 212 -0.91 -16.36 5.78
C ASN A 212 -1.74 -15.28 5.08
N ASP A 213 -1.09 -14.39 4.32
CA ASP A 213 -1.80 -13.39 3.54
C ASP A 213 -2.61 -14.04 2.41
N GLN A 214 -3.93 -13.81 2.43
CA GLN A 214 -4.87 -14.34 1.43
C GLN A 214 -5.30 -13.29 0.40
N VAL A 215 -4.74 -12.07 0.49
CA VAL A 215 -5.02 -10.95 -0.40
C VAL A 215 -3.90 -10.81 -1.41
N THR A 216 -2.68 -10.66 -0.89
CA THR A 216 -1.42 -10.69 -1.64
C THR A 216 -0.62 -11.87 -1.10
N PRO A 217 -0.54 -12.99 -1.85
CA PRO A 217 0.12 -14.20 -1.36
C PRO A 217 1.59 -13.95 -1.03
N VAL A 218 2.14 -14.68 -0.04
CA VAL A 218 3.55 -14.53 0.40
C VAL A 218 4.55 -14.76 -0.74
N GLU A 219 4.16 -15.51 -1.76
CA GLU A 219 4.90 -15.72 -3.00
C GLU A 219 5.18 -14.40 -3.75
N ASP A 220 4.31 -13.40 -3.59
CA ASP A 220 4.55 -12.08 -4.17
C ASP A 220 5.73 -11.40 -3.45
N GLY A 221 5.83 -11.52 -2.13
CA GLY A 221 6.98 -11.05 -1.36
C GLY A 221 8.29 -11.73 -1.78
N VAL A 222 8.25 -13.04 -2.06
CA VAL A 222 9.39 -13.78 -2.59
C VAL A 222 9.77 -13.28 -3.99
N LEU A 223 8.79 -13.03 -4.86
CA LEU A 223 9.04 -12.44 -6.17
C LEU A 223 9.70 -11.05 -6.05
N PHE A 224 9.24 -10.21 -5.13
CA PHE A 224 9.86 -8.89 -4.91
C PHE A 224 11.33 -9.02 -4.55
N GLN A 225 11.68 -9.96 -3.66
CA GLN A 225 13.06 -10.22 -3.29
C GLN A 225 13.90 -10.73 -4.46
N GLN A 226 13.32 -11.47 -5.38
CA GLN A 226 14.01 -11.96 -6.58
C GLN A 226 14.25 -10.87 -7.62
N GLU A 227 13.33 -9.91 -7.73
CA GLU A 227 13.34 -8.86 -8.75
C GLU A 227 14.04 -7.56 -8.30
N ILE A 228 14.25 -7.36 -6.99
CA ILE A 228 14.89 -6.16 -6.42
C ILE A 228 16.26 -6.54 -5.86
N ASP A 229 17.32 -6.06 -6.50
CA ASP A 229 18.70 -6.44 -6.19
C ASP A 229 19.09 -6.17 -4.71
N ASP A 230 18.88 -4.94 -4.21
CA ASP A 230 19.23 -4.56 -2.83
C ASP A 230 18.01 -4.66 -1.93
N SER A 231 17.57 -5.90 -1.67
CA SER A 231 16.38 -6.15 -0.86
C SER A 231 16.57 -7.22 0.22
N GLU A 232 15.80 -7.08 1.31
CA GLU A 232 15.69 -8.09 2.35
C GLU A 232 14.22 -8.41 2.63
N LEU A 233 13.87 -9.71 2.63
CA LEU A 233 12.53 -10.19 2.94
C LEU A 233 12.41 -10.61 4.41
N ARG A 234 11.30 -10.20 5.05
CA ARG A 234 10.88 -10.62 6.39
C ARG A 234 9.47 -11.16 6.33
N ILE A 235 9.29 -12.44 6.62
CA ILE A 235 7.98 -13.09 6.68
C ILE A 235 7.54 -13.12 8.13
N ILE A 236 6.39 -12.51 8.43
CA ILE A 236 5.79 -12.49 9.78
C ILE A 236 4.97 -13.76 9.94
N LYS A 237 5.44 -14.65 10.81
CA LYS A 237 4.84 -15.98 11.01
C LYS A 237 3.41 -15.90 11.51
N GLY A 238 2.51 -16.60 10.86
CA GLY A 238 1.08 -16.64 11.22
C GLY A 238 0.28 -15.39 10.86
N ALA A 239 0.93 -14.28 10.50
CA ALA A 239 0.27 -13.03 10.16
C ALA A 239 -0.48 -13.11 8.83
N ARG A 240 -1.55 -12.30 8.71
CA ARG A 240 -2.33 -12.10 7.50
C ARG A 240 -1.98 -10.74 6.88
N HIS A 241 -2.83 -10.23 5.98
CA HIS A 241 -2.63 -9.00 5.18
C HIS A 241 -2.34 -7.69 5.96
N ASN A 242 -2.42 -7.67 7.26
CA ASN A 242 -2.19 -6.47 8.06
C ASN A 242 -1.24 -6.73 9.24
N PRO A 243 0.00 -7.23 9.03
CA PRO A 243 0.96 -7.53 10.10
C PRO A 243 1.28 -6.29 10.93
N TYR A 244 1.30 -5.11 10.33
CA TYR A 244 1.49 -3.83 11.03
C TYR A 244 0.40 -3.54 12.09
N LYS A 245 -0.74 -4.24 12.06
CA LYS A 245 -1.81 -4.15 13.09
C LYS A 245 -1.71 -5.27 14.11
N THR A 246 -1.47 -6.50 13.67
CA THR A 246 -1.49 -7.69 14.54
C THR A 246 -0.16 -7.92 15.22
N ASP A 247 0.95 -7.62 14.54
CA ASP A 247 2.33 -7.92 14.94
C ASP A 247 3.20 -6.65 14.92
N ALA A 248 2.63 -5.52 15.38
CA ALA A 248 3.21 -4.19 15.25
C ALA A 248 4.61 -4.08 15.87
N VAL A 249 4.86 -4.75 17.00
CA VAL A 249 6.18 -4.76 17.68
C VAL A 249 7.23 -5.36 16.75
N GLU A 250 7.02 -6.60 16.25
CA GLU A 250 7.96 -7.28 15.38
C GLU A 250 8.18 -6.52 14.07
N VAL A 251 7.11 -6.02 13.46
CA VAL A 251 7.17 -5.20 12.23
C VAL A 251 8.00 -3.93 12.47
N SER A 252 7.76 -3.24 13.58
CA SER A 252 8.51 -2.03 13.93
C SER A 252 9.99 -2.30 14.20
N GLU A 253 10.34 -3.40 14.85
CA GLU A 253 11.73 -3.82 15.06
C GLU A 253 12.48 -4.03 13.74
N TYR A 254 11.85 -4.72 12.76
CA TYR A 254 12.45 -4.89 11.43
C TYR A 254 12.62 -3.56 10.71
N ILE A 255 11.61 -2.68 10.76
CA ILE A 255 11.68 -1.35 10.15
C ILE A 255 12.81 -0.52 10.79
N ILE A 256 12.85 -0.41 12.13
CA ILE A 256 13.87 0.38 12.84
C ILE A 256 15.28 -0.15 12.53
N LYS A 257 15.47 -1.47 12.58
CA LYS A 257 16.76 -2.09 12.26
C LYS A 257 17.21 -1.80 10.84
N PHE A 258 16.30 -1.86 9.88
CA PHE A 258 16.57 -1.56 8.47
C PHE A 258 16.88 -0.07 8.25
N LEU A 259 16.10 0.83 8.84
CA LEU A 259 16.28 2.27 8.65
C LEU A 259 17.56 2.81 9.30
N ASN A 260 18.11 2.13 10.31
CA ASN A 260 19.33 2.52 11.02
C ASN A 260 20.62 1.92 10.42
N LYS A 261 20.54 1.04 9.44
CA LYS A 261 21.70 0.60 8.63
C LYS A 261 22.16 1.75 7.73
#